data_c37245d362c7bf6635c496e704c39483
#
_entry.id   c37245d362c7bf6635c496e704c39483
#
_cell.length_a   1.000
_cell.length_b   1.000
_cell.length_c   1.000
_cell.angle_alpha   90.00
_cell.angle_beta   90.00
_cell.angle_gamma   90.00
#
_symmetry.space_group_name_H-M   'P 1'
#
loop_
_entity.id
_entity.type
_entity.pdbx_description
1 polymer ?
#
loop_
_entity_poly.entity_id
_entity_poly.type
_entity_poly.pdbx_seq_one_letter_code
_entity_poly.pdbx_strand_id
1 'polypeptide(L)'
;MNDAFAISTDSTSDFYADEIEKLGLFVGKLNYTMEEKGSITEYLDDFKCYDDYVNFYQALRKGVIARTSILNFDAHVELFTKMAKSGIKNALHISQGKGLSPTIDRANEAICEVKKQFPDINYIAIESNTTTVSEGNLVRTALKLREEGKSLSEAVEIIEKLKPLTQHFIAVNSLMHLKRGGRISGA
;
A
#
# COMPACT_ATOMS: atom_id res chain seq x y z
N MET A 1 24.61 11.76 12.80
CA MET A 1 24.49 10.91 11.62
C MET A 1 23.05 10.99 11.18
N ASN A 2 22.81 11.37 9.92
CA ASN A 2 21.45 11.53 9.41
C ASN A 2 20.79 10.15 9.36
N ASP A 3 19.85 9.86 10.25
CA ASP A 3 19.08 8.61 10.27
C ASP A 3 18.06 8.61 9.12
N ALA A 4 18.57 8.75 7.90
CA ALA A 4 17.75 8.71 6.71
C ALA A 4 17.03 7.36 6.67
N PHE A 5 15.71 7.39 6.55
CA PHE A 5 14.89 6.19 6.43
C PHE A 5 14.29 6.06 5.03
N ALA A 6 14.12 4.84 4.58
CA ALA A 6 13.38 4.57 3.35
C ALA A 6 11.87 4.58 3.62
N ILE A 7 11.10 4.80 2.57
CA ILE A 7 9.64 4.75 2.65
C ILE A 7 9.14 3.67 1.72
N SER A 8 8.26 2.84 2.25
CA SER A 8 7.53 1.84 1.49
C SER A 8 6.03 1.95 1.73
N THR A 9 5.26 1.47 0.78
CA THR A 9 3.81 1.42 0.84
C THR A 9 3.30 0.22 0.04
N ASP A 10 2.00 0.03 -0.01
CA ASP A 10 1.38 -0.91 -0.93
C ASP A 10 0.74 -0.20 -2.14
N SER A 11 0.34 -0.96 -3.14
CA SER A 11 -0.17 -0.39 -4.40
C SER A 11 -1.50 0.34 -4.25
N THR A 12 -2.20 0.19 -3.10
CA THR A 12 -3.45 0.92 -2.84
C THR A 12 -3.22 2.42 -2.61
N SER A 13 -1.98 2.87 -2.51
CA SER A 13 -1.59 4.29 -2.41
C SER A 13 -1.68 5.06 -3.74
N ASP A 14 -1.99 4.35 -4.84
CA ASP A 14 -2.26 4.91 -6.19
C ASP A 14 -1.12 5.76 -6.78
N PHE A 15 0.14 5.42 -6.50
CA PHE A 15 1.28 6.02 -7.18
C PHE A 15 1.50 5.39 -8.56
N TYR A 16 1.71 6.21 -9.57
CA TYR A 16 2.14 5.74 -10.88
C TYR A 16 3.61 5.28 -10.87
N ALA A 17 3.98 4.43 -11.83
CA ALA A 17 5.30 3.83 -11.90
C ALA A 17 6.45 4.87 -11.97
N ASP A 18 6.26 5.95 -12.71
CA ASP A 18 7.20 7.06 -12.82
C ASP A 18 7.34 7.86 -11.51
N GLU A 19 6.25 8.02 -10.76
CA GLU A 19 6.29 8.65 -9.44
C GLU A 19 7.04 7.77 -8.43
N ILE A 20 6.79 6.45 -8.44
CA ILE A 20 7.47 5.48 -7.56
C ILE A 20 8.98 5.56 -7.78
N GLU A 21 9.44 5.55 -9.03
CA GLU A 21 10.85 5.67 -9.37
C GLU A 21 11.43 7.02 -8.95
N LYS A 22 10.77 8.11 -9.32
CA LYS A 22 11.22 9.49 -9.01
C LYS A 22 11.31 9.76 -7.51
N LEU A 23 10.38 9.21 -6.71
CA LEU A 23 10.32 9.41 -5.27
C LEU A 23 11.18 8.40 -4.49
N GLY A 24 11.72 7.39 -5.17
CA GLY A 24 12.51 6.33 -4.54
C GLY A 24 11.68 5.49 -3.55
N LEU A 25 10.42 5.23 -3.89
CA LEU A 25 9.51 4.43 -3.07
C LEU A 25 9.71 2.93 -3.31
N PHE A 26 9.52 2.16 -2.26
CA PHE A 26 9.36 0.72 -2.35
C PHE A 26 7.87 0.38 -2.25
N VAL A 27 7.31 -0.26 -3.26
CA VAL A 27 5.88 -0.55 -3.32
C VAL A 27 5.62 -2.04 -3.40
N GLY A 28 4.87 -2.55 -2.42
CA GLY A 28 4.31 -3.89 -2.45
C GLY A 28 3.06 -3.91 -3.33
N LYS A 29 3.04 -4.76 -4.35
CA LYS A 29 1.93 -4.83 -5.30
C LYS A 29 0.93 -5.90 -4.89
N LEU A 30 -0.34 -5.52 -4.79
CA LEU A 30 -1.42 -6.46 -4.54
C LEU A 30 -1.72 -7.29 -5.79
N ASN A 31 -2.25 -8.49 -5.59
CA ASN A 31 -2.83 -9.27 -6.66
C ASN A 31 -4.34 -9.03 -6.73
N TYR A 32 -4.88 -9.10 -7.95
CA TYR A 32 -6.31 -9.13 -8.16
C TYR A 32 -6.66 -10.13 -9.27
N THR A 33 -7.88 -10.64 -9.22
CA THR A 33 -8.41 -11.53 -10.26
C THR A 33 -9.51 -10.83 -11.03
N MET A 34 -9.61 -11.15 -12.32
CA MET A 34 -10.73 -10.76 -13.17
C MET A 34 -11.45 -12.02 -13.67
N GLU A 35 -12.75 -12.07 -13.46
CA GLU A 35 -13.61 -13.16 -13.92
C GLU A 35 -14.46 -12.66 -15.10
N GLU A 36 -14.24 -13.25 -16.28
CA GLU A 36 -15.01 -13.00 -17.48
C GLU A 36 -15.50 -14.31 -18.07
N LYS A 37 -16.82 -14.46 -18.26
CA LYS A 37 -17.44 -15.65 -18.88
C LYS A 37 -17.03 -16.98 -18.23
N GLY A 38 -16.80 -16.96 -16.92
CA GLY A 38 -16.38 -18.15 -16.16
C GLY A 38 -14.88 -18.44 -16.18
N SER A 39 -14.10 -17.66 -16.91
CA SER A 39 -12.63 -17.73 -16.85
C SER A 39 -12.11 -16.73 -15.82
N ILE A 40 -11.19 -17.18 -14.94
CA ILE A 40 -10.55 -16.34 -13.93
C ILE A 40 -9.09 -16.16 -14.33
N THR A 41 -8.66 -14.92 -14.42
CA THR A 41 -7.26 -14.54 -14.69
C THR A 41 -6.74 -13.70 -13.52
N GLU A 42 -5.54 -14.00 -13.06
CA GLU A 42 -4.85 -13.24 -12.01
C GLU A 42 -3.94 -12.19 -12.63
N TYR A 43 -3.92 -11.04 -11.99
CA TYR A 43 -3.13 -9.88 -12.36
C TYR A 43 -2.43 -9.29 -11.14
N LEU A 44 -1.33 -8.60 -11.39
CA LEU A 44 -0.65 -7.77 -10.40
C LEU A 44 -1.16 -6.34 -10.52
N ASP A 45 -1.37 -5.67 -9.40
CA ASP A 45 -1.73 -4.25 -9.36
C ASP A 45 -0.48 -3.40 -9.63
N ASP A 46 -0.11 -3.34 -10.92
CA ASP A 46 1.09 -2.64 -11.40
C ASP A 46 0.79 -1.66 -12.53
N PHE A 47 -0.36 -1.01 -12.45
CA PHE A 47 -0.78 0.00 -13.41
C PHE A 47 0.29 1.08 -13.59
N LYS A 48 0.65 1.34 -14.85
CA LYS A 48 1.77 2.21 -15.18
C LYS A 48 1.34 3.62 -15.57
N CYS A 49 0.10 3.73 -16.06
CA CYS A 49 -0.42 4.99 -16.58
C CYS A 49 -1.95 5.06 -16.42
N TYR A 50 -2.49 6.23 -16.69
CA TYR A 50 -3.94 6.49 -16.61
C TYR A 50 -4.77 5.52 -17.49
N ASP A 51 -4.26 5.16 -18.67
CA ASP A 51 -5.00 4.28 -19.60
C ASP A 51 -5.18 2.87 -19.04
N ASP A 52 -4.27 2.36 -18.23
CA ASP A 52 -4.42 1.06 -17.56
C ASP A 52 -5.64 1.07 -16.62
N TYR A 53 -5.81 2.15 -15.85
CA TYR A 53 -7.00 2.34 -15.00
C TYR A 53 -8.27 2.48 -15.85
N VAL A 54 -8.24 3.24 -16.92
CA VAL A 54 -9.39 3.39 -17.83
C VAL A 54 -9.83 2.04 -18.37
N ASN A 55 -8.87 1.21 -18.83
CA ASN A 55 -9.14 -0.12 -19.38
C ASN A 55 -9.72 -1.05 -18.32
N PHE A 56 -9.16 -1.05 -17.11
CA PHE A 56 -9.66 -1.83 -15.98
C PHE A 56 -11.12 -1.47 -15.66
N TYR A 57 -11.42 -0.19 -15.45
CA TYR A 57 -12.78 0.24 -15.13
C TYR A 57 -13.76 0.06 -16.29
N GLN A 58 -13.32 0.13 -17.55
CA GLN A 58 -14.16 -0.21 -18.71
C GLN A 58 -14.54 -1.70 -18.71
N ALA A 59 -13.61 -2.60 -18.37
CA ALA A 59 -13.90 -4.03 -18.22
C ALA A 59 -14.96 -4.27 -17.13
N LEU A 60 -14.83 -3.61 -15.96
CA LEU A 60 -15.85 -3.70 -14.89
C LEU A 60 -17.23 -3.21 -15.35
N ARG A 61 -17.30 -2.12 -16.13
CA ARG A 61 -18.57 -1.60 -16.71
C ARG A 61 -19.19 -2.58 -17.71
N LYS A 62 -18.38 -3.40 -18.39
CA LYS A 62 -18.83 -4.47 -19.27
C LYS A 62 -19.25 -5.75 -18.53
N GLY A 63 -19.18 -5.75 -17.19
CA GLY A 63 -19.66 -6.85 -16.37
C GLY A 63 -18.59 -7.83 -15.89
N VAL A 64 -17.32 -7.56 -16.18
CA VAL A 64 -16.21 -8.34 -15.59
C VAL A 64 -16.20 -8.15 -14.07
N ILE A 65 -16.00 -9.22 -13.32
CA ILE A 65 -15.97 -9.19 -11.86
C ILE A 65 -14.51 -9.21 -11.41
N ALA A 66 -14.07 -8.14 -10.75
CA ALA A 66 -12.75 -8.09 -10.12
C ALA A 66 -12.85 -8.43 -8.63
N ARG A 67 -11.84 -9.16 -8.12
CA ARG A 67 -11.64 -9.42 -6.70
C ARG A 67 -10.19 -9.18 -6.34
N THR A 68 -9.94 -8.47 -5.25
CA THR A 68 -8.60 -8.19 -4.73
C THR A 68 -8.22 -9.21 -3.66
N SER A 69 -6.94 -9.54 -3.58
CA SER A 69 -6.33 -10.20 -2.42
C SER A 69 -5.53 -9.20 -1.59
N ILE A 70 -5.25 -9.55 -0.34
CA ILE A 70 -4.35 -8.76 0.50
C ILE A 70 -2.92 -8.85 -0.03
N LEU A 71 -2.09 -7.86 0.23
CA LEU A 71 -0.65 -8.05 0.14
C LEU A 71 -0.27 -9.05 1.25
N ASN A 72 0.08 -10.27 0.85
CA ASN A 72 0.26 -11.37 1.78
C ASN A 72 1.61 -11.32 2.51
N PHE A 73 1.82 -12.25 3.46
CA PHE A 73 3.05 -12.34 4.23
C PHE A 73 4.29 -12.50 3.35
N ASP A 74 4.27 -13.41 2.37
CA ASP A 74 5.43 -13.71 1.53
C ASP A 74 5.83 -12.51 0.67
N ALA A 75 4.86 -11.77 0.11
CA ALA A 75 5.11 -10.56 -0.66
C ALA A 75 5.73 -9.44 0.20
N HIS A 76 5.31 -9.30 1.46
CA HIS A 76 5.94 -8.37 2.39
C HIS A 76 7.37 -8.84 2.77
N VAL A 77 7.58 -10.13 3.00
CA VAL A 77 8.92 -10.68 3.26
C VAL A 77 9.84 -10.41 2.08
N GLU A 78 9.37 -10.59 0.84
CA GLU A 78 10.15 -10.27 -0.36
C GLU A 78 10.49 -8.78 -0.43
N LEU A 79 9.51 -7.90 -0.23
CA LEU A 79 9.68 -6.44 -0.23
C LEU A 79 10.74 -6.01 0.80
N PHE A 80 10.55 -6.39 2.06
CA PHE A 80 11.44 -5.98 3.15
C PHE A 80 12.82 -6.62 3.06
N THR A 81 12.92 -7.86 2.57
CA THR A 81 14.20 -8.51 2.28
C THR A 81 14.96 -7.78 1.17
N LYS A 82 14.27 -7.37 0.11
CA LYS A 82 14.87 -6.55 -0.97
C LYS A 82 15.43 -5.24 -0.43
N MET A 83 14.67 -4.56 0.43
CA MET A 83 15.11 -3.33 1.09
C MET A 83 16.33 -3.57 1.98
N ALA A 84 16.33 -4.61 2.81
CA ALA A 84 17.44 -4.95 3.70
C ALA A 84 18.71 -5.31 2.90
N LYS A 85 18.59 -6.11 1.83
CA LYS A 85 19.70 -6.45 0.93
C LYS A 85 20.27 -5.22 0.20
N SER A 86 19.47 -4.19 -0.02
CA SER A 86 19.94 -2.90 -0.56
C SER A 86 20.62 -2.01 0.48
N GLY A 87 20.84 -2.51 1.70
CA GLY A 87 21.54 -1.78 2.77
C GLY A 87 20.66 -0.81 3.55
N ILE A 88 19.34 -0.84 3.35
CA ILE A 88 18.40 0.01 4.09
C ILE A 88 18.25 -0.53 5.50
N LYS A 89 18.62 0.27 6.49
CA LYS A 89 18.52 -0.09 7.92
C LYS A 89 17.26 0.46 8.57
N ASN A 90 16.82 1.65 8.19
CA ASN A 90 15.61 2.29 8.73
C ASN A 90 14.56 2.43 7.64
N ALA A 91 13.30 2.09 7.93
CA ALA A 91 12.20 2.26 6.99
C ALA A 91 10.86 2.49 7.69
N LEU A 92 10.03 3.30 7.05
CA LEU A 92 8.62 3.46 7.36
C LEU A 92 7.79 2.81 6.25
N HIS A 93 6.99 1.83 6.60
CA HIS A 93 5.98 1.25 5.72
C HIS A 93 4.60 1.80 6.09
N ILE A 94 3.92 2.41 5.12
CA ILE A 94 2.55 2.91 5.29
C ILE A 94 1.64 2.03 4.45
N SER A 95 0.68 1.39 5.11
CA SER A 95 -0.22 0.42 4.50
C SER A 95 -1.67 0.91 4.53
N GLN A 96 -2.48 0.33 3.69
CA GLN A 96 -3.93 0.53 3.67
C GLN A 96 -4.55 0.37 5.06
N GLY A 97 -5.61 1.13 5.34
CA GLY A 97 -6.33 1.08 6.61
C GLY A 97 -6.94 -0.28 6.91
N LYS A 98 -6.78 -0.75 8.15
CA LYS A 98 -7.22 -2.07 8.63
C LYS A 98 -8.73 -2.29 8.47
N GLY A 99 -9.53 -1.24 8.49
CA GLY A 99 -10.98 -1.32 8.24
C GLY A 99 -11.36 -1.82 6.83
N LEU A 100 -10.43 -1.73 5.88
CA LEU A 100 -10.61 -2.18 4.50
C LEU A 100 -9.86 -3.49 4.21
N SER A 101 -8.69 -3.67 4.82
CA SER A 101 -7.82 -4.82 4.57
C SER A 101 -6.90 -5.11 5.77
N PRO A 102 -6.70 -6.38 6.18
CA PRO A 102 -5.77 -6.75 7.23
C PRO A 102 -4.29 -6.79 6.77
N THR A 103 -3.94 -6.11 5.69
CA THR A 103 -2.60 -6.08 5.09
C THR A 103 -1.52 -5.68 6.08
N ILE A 104 -1.80 -4.71 6.96
CA ILE A 104 -0.85 -4.24 7.99
C ILE A 104 -0.40 -5.34 8.95
N ASP A 105 -1.29 -6.28 9.29
CA ASP A 105 -0.93 -7.39 10.19
C ASP A 105 0.15 -8.28 9.53
N ARG A 106 0.02 -8.52 8.21
CA ARG A 106 1.01 -9.28 7.43
C ARG A 106 2.34 -8.53 7.30
N ALA A 107 2.30 -7.20 7.16
CA ALA A 107 3.50 -6.38 7.15
C ALA A 107 4.29 -6.50 8.48
N ASN A 108 3.61 -6.41 9.61
CA ASN A 108 4.25 -6.53 10.92
C ASN A 108 4.86 -7.93 11.14
N GLU A 109 4.15 -8.99 10.76
CA GLU A 109 4.68 -10.36 10.81
C GLU A 109 5.93 -10.51 9.93
N ALA A 110 5.91 -9.96 8.71
CA ALA A 110 7.02 -10.03 7.78
C ALA A 110 8.25 -9.26 8.27
N ILE A 111 8.08 -8.10 8.92
CA ILE A 111 9.19 -7.36 9.54
C ILE A 111 9.86 -8.24 10.61
N CYS A 112 9.09 -8.90 11.45
CA CYS A 112 9.62 -9.82 12.46
C CYS A 112 10.42 -10.98 11.83
N GLU A 113 9.94 -11.52 10.70
CA GLU A 113 10.64 -12.61 9.99
C GLU A 113 11.94 -12.13 9.37
N VAL A 114 11.90 -11.01 8.64
CA VAL A 114 13.08 -10.44 7.97
C VAL A 114 14.15 -10.03 8.98
N LYS A 115 13.74 -9.56 10.17
CA LYS A 115 14.66 -9.19 11.25
C LYS A 115 15.50 -10.37 11.77
N LYS A 116 15.03 -11.62 11.62
CA LYS A 116 15.82 -12.79 11.98
C LYS A 116 17.08 -12.95 11.12
N GLN A 117 17.00 -12.55 9.85
CA GLN A 117 18.11 -12.60 8.88
C GLN A 117 18.92 -11.30 8.87
N PHE A 118 18.26 -10.17 9.17
CA PHE A 118 18.84 -8.81 9.14
C PHE A 118 18.59 -8.12 10.50
N PRO A 119 19.29 -8.49 11.57
CA PRO A 119 18.99 -8.05 12.93
C PRO A 119 19.12 -6.53 13.15
N ASP A 120 19.90 -5.85 12.30
CA ASP A 120 20.16 -4.41 12.39
C ASP A 120 19.06 -3.54 11.74
N ILE A 121 18.03 -4.13 11.13
CA ILE A 121 16.95 -3.33 10.56
C ILE A 121 16.03 -2.79 11.66
N ASN A 122 15.59 -1.55 11.43
CA ASN A 122 14.58 -0.86 12.21
C ASN A 122 13.45 -0.42 11.27
N TYR A 123 12.58 -1.36 10.93
CA TYR A 123 11.43 -1.10 10.07
C TYR A 123 10.19 -0.96 10.94
N ILE A 124 9.40 0.07 10.67
CA ILE A 124 8.14 0.35 11.35
C ILE A 124 7.04 0.32 10.29
N ALA A 125 5.99 -0.46 10.53
CA ALA A 125 4.81 -0.47 9.69
C ALA A 125 3.64 0.15 10.44
N ILE A 126 2.94 1.06 9.78
CA ILE A 126 1.72 1.71 10.28
C ILE A 126 0.60 1.60 9.25
N GLU A 127 -0.64 1.49 9.71
CA GLU A 127 -1.79 1.64 8.84
C GLU A 127 -2.15 3.11 8.63
N SER A 128 -2.68 3.45 7.46
CA SER A 128 -3.07 4.82 7.12
C SER A 128 -4.43 5.26 7.67
N ASN A 129 -5.28 4.36 8.18
CA ASN A 129 -6.72 4.51 8.42
C ASN A 129 -7.54 4.84 7.15
N THR A 130 -6.93 4.79 5.97
CA THR A 130 -7.50 5.21 4.70
C THR A 130 -7.00 4.33 3.56
N THR A 131 -7.14 4.77 2.32
CA THR A 131 -6.65 4.12 1.11
C THR A 131 -6.49 5.14 -0.01
N THR A 132 -5.99 4.74 -1.16
CA THR A 132 -5.89 5.54 -2.39
C THR A 132 -5.13 6.85 -2.19
N VAL A 133 -5.59 7.94 -2.77
CA VAL A 133 -4.96 9.27 -2.70
C VAL A 133 -4.71 9.72 -1.25
N SER A 134 -5.59 9.38 -0.30
CA SER A 134 -5.41 9.78 1.10
C SER A 134 -4.26 9.05 1.77
N GLU A 135 -4.07 7.77 1.46
CA GLU A 135 -2.89 7.00 1.85
C GLU A 135 -1.63 7.56 1.19
N GLY A 136 -1.69 7.80 -0.13
CA GLY A 136 -0.61 8.43 -0.89
C GLY A 136 -0.21 9.80 -0.32
N ASN A 137 -1.14 10.60 0.21
CA ASN A 137 -0.84 11.86 0.86
C ASN A 137 -0.04 11.68 2.17
N LEU A 138 -0.33 10.64 2.96
CA LEU A 138 0.48 10.30 4.14
C LEU A 138 1.90 9.87 3.73
N VAL A 139 2.02 9.09 2.65
CA VAL A 139 3.32 8.71 2.08
C VAL A 139 4.10 9.96 1.62
N ARG A 140 3.45 10.89 0.90
CA ARG A 140 4.09 12.17 0.50
C ARG A 140 4.49 13.01 1.70
N THR A 141 3.69 12.99 2.77
CA THR A 141 4.04 13.67 4.02
C THR A 141 5.28 13.03 4.66
N ALA A 142 5.38 11.71 4.70
CA ALA A 142 6.56 11.01 5.20
C ALA A 142 7.82 11.34 4.38
N LEU A 143 7.69 11.43 3.04
CA LEU A 143 8.78 11.88 2.16
C LEU A 143 9.26 13.28 2.53
N LYS A 144 8.33 14.22 2.70
CA LYS A 144 8.64 15.59 3.10
C LYS A 144 9.34 15.66 4.45
N LEU A 145 8.85 14.93 5.45
CA LEU A 145 9.47 14.88 6.77
C LEU A 145 10.91 14.34 6.70
N ARG A 146 11.15 13.33 5.87
CA ARG A 146 12.51 12.81 5.60
C ARG A 146 13.40 13.88 4.98
N GLU A 147 12.90 14.62 3.99
CA GLU A 147 13.64 15.72 3.34
C GLU A 147 13.94 16.87 4.32
N GLU A 148 13.06 17.12 5.27
CA GLU A 148 13.26 18.10 6.36
C GLU A 148 14.24 17.58 7.43
N GLY A 149 14.79 16.38 7.28
CA GLY A 149 15.79 15.80 8.18
C GLY A 149 15.22 15.21 9.46
N LYS A 150 13.92 14.92 9.50
CA LYS A 150 13.29 14.22 10.63
C LYS A 150 13.79 12.78 10.71
N SER A 151 13.96 12.29 11.94
CA SER A 151 14.21 10.89 12.22
C SER A 151 12.99 10.02 11.91
N LEU A 152 13.19 8.71 11.78
CA LEU A 152 12.10 7.75 11.60
C LEU A 152 11.05 7.86 12.71
N SER A 153 11.48 7.96 13.97
CA SER A 153 10.56 8.06 15.12
C SER A 153 9.75 9.36 15.13
N GLU A 154 10.36 10.50 14.81
CA GLU A 154 9.65 11.77 14.67
C GLU A 154 8.62 11.73 13.53
N ALA A 155 9.00 11.14 12.38
CA ALA A 155 8.11 11.01 11.24
C ALA A 155 6.90 10.12 11.58
N VAL A 156 7.12 8.98 12.24
CA VAL A 156 6.04 8.09 12.71
C VAL A 156 5.11 8.85 13.66
N GLU A 157 5.64 9.56 14.66
CA GLU A 157 4.82 10.31 15.62
C GLU A 157 3.95 11.37 14.93
N ILE A 158 4.52 12.09 13.96
CA ILE A 158 3.78 13.12 13.22
C ILE A 158 2.69 12.48 12.36
N ILE A 159 3.01 11.41 11.63
CA ILE A 159 2.02 10.70 10.78
C ILE A 159 0.89 10.12 11.64
N GLU A 160 1.20 9.51 12.79
CA GLU A 160 0.18 8.99 13.71
C GLU A 160 -0.79 10.08 14.21
N LYS A 161 -0.29 11.31 14.43
CA LYS A 161 -1.14 12.46 14.80
C LYS A 161 -1.97 12.98 13.62
N LEU A 162 -1.48 12.83 12.38
CA LEU A 162 -2.20 13.28 11.18
C LEU A 162 -3.27 12.29 10.72
N LYS A 163 -3.09 11.00 10.95
CA LYS A 163 -4.04 9.95 10.54
C LYS A 163 -5.50 10.26 10.92
N PRO A 164 -5.84 10.57 12.18
CA PRO A 164 -7.23 10.85 12.56
C PRO A 164 -7.77 12.16 11.97
N LEU A 165 -6.92 13.04 11.47
CA LEU A 165 -7.29 14.29 10.81
C LEU A 165 -7.46 14.12 9.30
N THR A 166 -6.97 13.00 8.74
CA THR A 166 -7.08 12.69 7.32
C THR A 166 -8.48 12.17 7.03
N GLN A 167 -9.24 12.91 6.24
CA GLN A 167 -10.57 12.52 5.81
C GLN A 167 -10.56 11.94 4.41
N HIS A 168 -11.37 10.92 4.19
CA HIS A 168 -11.49 10.24 2.92
C HIS A 168 -12.96 10.20 2.48
N PHE A 169 -13.25 10.83 1.35
CA PHE A 169 -14.58 10.82 0.74
C PHE A 169 -14.57 9.94 -0.50
N ILE A 170 -15.34 8.87 -0.48
CA ILE A 170 -15.46 7.93 -1.59
C ILE A 170 -16.82 8.12 -2.25
N ALA A 171 -16.82 8.48 -3.53
CA ALA A 171 -18.03 8.50 -4.35
C ALA A 171 -18.03 7.27 -5.27
N VAL A 172 -19.10 6.50 -5.23
CA VAL A 172 -19.27 5.31 -6.08
C VAL A 172 -20.56 5.40 -6.88
N ASN A 173 -20.51 4.99 -8.14
CA ASN A 173 -21.72 4.93 -8.98
C ASN A 173 -22.66 3.78 -8.57
N SER A 174 -22.13 2.72 -7.94
CA SER A 174 -22.87 1.56 -7.50
C SER A 174 -22.19 0.90 -6.32
N LEU A 175 -22.95 0.61 -5.27
CA LEU A 175 -22.48 -0.13 -4.10
C LEU A 175 -22.28 -1.64 -4.38
N MET A 176 -22.72 -2.13 -5.55
CA MET A 176 -22.66 -3.56 -5.88
C MET A 176 -21.27 -4.14 -5.85
N HIS A 177 -20.23 -3.37 -6.27
CA HIS A 177 -18.85 -3.83 -6.23
C HIS A 177 -18.36 -3.99 -4.78
N LEU A 178 -18.67 -3.04 -3.90
CA LEU A 178 -18.32 -3.12 -2.47
C LEU A 178 -19.04 -4.30 -1.78
N LYS A 179 -20.33 -4.53 -2.13
CA LYS A 179 -21.10 -5.66 -1.62
C LYS A 179 -20.49 -7.00 -2.09
N ARG A 180 -20.19 -7.15 -3.39
CA ARG A 180 -19.55 -8.36 -3.95
C ARG A 180 -18.18 -8.62 -3.34
N GLY A 181 -17.43 -7.56 -3.02
CA GLY A 181 -16.16 -7.63 -2.34
C GLY A 181 -16.25 -7.87 -0.83
N GLY A 182 -17.46 -7.85 -0.23
CA GLY A 182 -17.65 -8.05 1.21
C GLY A 182 -17.21 -6.85 2.08
N ARG A 183 -17.07 -5.64 1.50
CA ARG A 183 -16.71 -4.41 2.23
C ARG A 183 -17.91 -3.63 2.75
N ILE A 184 -19.12 -4.00 2.37
CA ILE A 184 -20.36 -3.55 2.96
C ILE A 184 -21.30 -4.74 3.20
N SER A 185 -22.05 -4.70 4.30
CA SER A 185 -23.10 -5.69 4.57
C SER A 185 -24.25 -5.54 3.57
N GLY A 186 -24.88 -6.66 3.17
CA GLY A 186 -26.11 -6.60 2.41
C GLY A 186 -27.25 -6.12 3.28
N ALA A 187 -27.68 -4.90 3.12
CA ALA A 187 -28.99 -4.45 3.53
C ALA A 187 -29.98 -4.69 2.39
#